data_21543eeb9b5afe1018b67f9babba47a2
#
_entry.id   21543eeb9b5afe1018b67f9babba47a2
#
_cell.length_a   1.000
_cell.length_b   1.000
_cell.length_c   1.000
_cell.angle_alpha   90.00
_cell.angle_beta   90.00
_cell.angle_gamma   90.00
#
_symmetry.space_group_name_H-M   'P 1'
#
loop_
_entity.id
_entity.type
_entity.pdbx_description
1 polymer ?
#
loop_
_entity_poly.entity_id
_entity_poly.type
_entity_poly.pdbx_seq_one_letter_code
_entity_poly.pdbx_strand_id
1 'polypeptide(L)'
;MFKRPLLLLIYTLAIIVISSLITTAYFHYFVLNQGIEQQALVAVSDDEIKNSPIKEGNTIVEIFSYGCHYCAINEENIAKLEARMPAGTKLVRLHLNNAQSNGLASFAPLFATLTVMGIEPQHRESAYNAVIKQKSDLSHPQHRDSWLAENGIDLAAYHAASQTPQVAELLSYMTTVSEHYKINATPTFIVNKKWLALQDRDFPEFADHLLSLLQHDKPLEQ
;
A
#
# COMPACT_ATOMS: atom_id res chain seq x y z
N MET A 1 57.56 -21.56 -29.84
CA MET A 1 56.37 -22.27 -29.27
C MET A 1 55.46 -21.46 -28.34
N PHE A 2 55.74 -20.18 -28.05
CA PHE A 2 55.00 -19.37 -27.05
C PHE A 2 53.80 -18.54 -27.61
N LYS A 3 53.51 -18.56 -28.92
CA LYS A 3 52.43 -17.72 -29.49
C LYS A 3 51.01 -18.25 -29.26
N ARG A 4 50.81 -19.55 -29.12
CA ARG A 4 49.49 -20.17 -28.94
C ARG A 4 48.88 -19.93 -27.56
N PRO A 5 49.59 -20.10 -26.43
CA PRO A 5 49.03 -19.84 -25.12
C PRO A 5 48.73 -18.34 -24.89
N LEU A 6 49.53 -17.43 -25.44
CA LEU A 6 49.26 -15.98 -25.38
C LEU A 6 47.99 -15.59 -26.15
N LEU A 7 47.77 -16.17 -27.33
CA LEU A 7 46.53 -15.95 -28.10
C LEU A 7 45.30 -16.47 -27.36
N LEU A 8 45.38 -17.64 -26.72
CA LEU A 8 44.29 -18.17 -25.90
C LEU A 8 43.98 -17.25 -24.71
N LEU A 9 45.01 -16.71 -24.05
CA LEU A 9 44.85 -15.80 -22.91
C LEU A 9 44.21 -14.48 -23.33
N ILE A 10 44.57 -13.91 -24.47
CA ILE A 10 43.94 -12.71 -25.02
C ILE A 10 42.47 -12.98 -25.40
N TYR A 11 42.19 -14.14 -25.99
CA TYR A 11 40.85 -14.53 -26.37
C TYR A 11 39.91 -14.71 -25.15
N THR A 12 40.39 -15.37 -24.10
CA THR A 12 39.64 -15.55 -22.85
C THR A 12 39.38 -14.21 -22.15
N LEU A 13 40.36 -13.31 -22.09
CA LEU A 13 40.21 -11.96 -21.57
C LEU A 13 39.17 -11.16 -22.36
N ALA A 14 39.21 -11.24 -23.69
CA ALA A 14 38.24 -10.56 -24.54
C ALA A 14 36.81 -11.06 -24.29
N ILE A 15 36.59 -12.37 -24.16
CA ILE A 15 35.29 -12.95 -23.82
C ILE A 15 34.79 -12.47 -22.46
N ILE A 16 35.63 -12.45 -21.44
CA ILE A 16 35.27 -11.99 -20.10
C ILE A 16 34.85 -10.52 -20.14
N VAL A 17 35.60 -9.66 -20.82
CA VAL A 17 35.25 -8.23 -20.95
C VAL A 17 33.95 -8.03 -21.71
N ILE A 18 33.76 -8.71 -22.85
CA ILE A 18 32.52 -8.61 -23.64
C ILE A 18 31.32 -9.13 -22.84
N SER A 19 31.44 -10.27 -22.17
CA SER A 19 30.38 -10.82 -21.32
C SER A 19 30.03 -9.88 -20.18
N SER A 20 31.02 -9.29 -19.51
CA SER A 20 30.81 -8.31 -18.44
C SER A 20 30.09 -7.07 -18.96
N LEU A 21 30.49 -6.53 -20.12
CA LEU A 21 29.83 -5.36 -20.74
C LEU A 21 28.38 -5.65 -21.13
N ILE A 22 28.11 -6.83 -21.72
CA ILE A 22 26.75 -7.26 -22.09
C ILE A 22 25.89 -7.40 -20.81
N THR A 23 26.41 -8.04 -19.76
CA THR A 23 25.69 -8.22 -18.51
C THR A 23 25.41 -6.88 -17.84
N THR A 24 26.40 -5.99 -17.81
CA THR A 24 26.22 -4.64 -17.24
C THR A 24 25.21 -3.81 -18.05
N ALA A 25 25.29 -3.85 -19.39
CA ALA A 25 24.34 -3.19 -20.25
C ALA A 25 22.92 -3.76 -20.08
N TYR A 26 22.76 -5.09 -20.02
CA TYR A 26 21.48 -5.73 -19.74
C TYR A 26 20.91 -5.30 -18.39
N PHE A 27 21.71 -5.34 -17.32
CA PHE A 27 21.28 -4.89 -16.00
C PHE A 27 20.90 -3.42 -15.98
N HIS A 28 21.70 -2.57 -16.62
CA HIS A 28 21.41 -1.13 -16.68
C HIS A 28 20.16 -0.82 -17.48
N TYR A 29 19.99 -1.42 -18.67
CA TYR A 29 18.85 -1.11 -19.54
C TYR A 29 17.57 -1.87 -19.19
N PHE A 30 17.67 -3.11 -18.72
CA PHE A 30 16.48 -3.95 -18.47
C PHE A 30 16.11 -4.14 -17.00
N VAL A 31 17.05 -3.99 -16.08
CA VAL A 31 16.75 -4.17 -14.65
C VAL A 31 16.67 -2.82 -13.93
N LEU A 32 17.63 -1.93 -14.15
CA LEU A 32 17.65 -0.64 -13.46
C LEU A 32 16.75 0.42 -14.14
N ASN A 33 16.65 0.44 -15.48
CA ASN A 33 15.74 1.36 -16.18
C ASN A 33 14.31 0.83 -16.34
N GLN A 34 14.05 -0.45 -16.10
CA GLN A 34 12.69 -0.98 -15.89
C GLN A 34 12.29 -1.00 -14.42
N GLY A 35 13.06 -0.43 -13.52
CA GLY A 35 12.50 0.11 -12.32
C GLY A 35 11.37 1.02 -12.79
N ILE A 36 10.14 0.53 -12.71
CA ILE A 36 8.94 1.35 -12.82
C ILE A 36 9.24 2.51 -11.87
N GLU A 37 9.59 3.70 -12.40
CA GLU A 37 9.31 4.92 -11.68
C GLU A 37 7.80 4.87 -11.47
N GLN A 38 7.37 4.28 -10.38
CA GLN A 38 6.05 4.52 -9.86
C GLN A 38 6.05 6.03 -9.64
N GLN A 39 5.45 6.74 -10.59
CA GLN A 39 5.29 8.18 -10.43
C GLN A 39 4.65 8.37 -9.08
N ALA A 40 5.35 9.08 -8.19
CA ALA A 40 4.88 9.28 -6.83
C ALA A 40 3.51 9.97 -6.80
N LEU A 41 3.18 10.66 -7.88
CA LEU A 41 1.88 11.28 -8.09
C LEU A 41 1.38 10.98 -9.52
N VAL A 42 0.17 10.45 -9.62
CA VAL A 42 -0.52 10.18 -10.89
C VAL A 42 -1.91 10.79 -10.87
N ALA A 43 -2.24 11.58 -11.89
CA ALA A 43 -3.63 11.96 -12.16
C ALA A 43 -4.29 10.85 -12.98
N VAL A 44 -5.39 10.29 -12.49
CA VAL A 44 -6.16 9.32 -13.25
C VAL A 44 -7.00 10.02 -14.33
N SER A 45 -7.40 9.28 -15.36
CA SER A 45 -8.19 9.83 -16.46
C SER A 45 -9.59 10.26 -16.03
N ASP A 46 -10.20 11.18 -16.77
CA ASP A 46 -11.57 11.64 -16.51
C ASP A 46 -12.58 10.48 -16.53
N ASP A 47 -12.35 9.47 -17.35
CA ASP A 47 -13.20 8.27 -17.40
C ASP A 47 -13.06 7.42 -16.13
N GLU A 48 -11.86 7.25 -15.62
CA GLU A 48 -11.62 6.58 -14.33
C GLU A 48 -12.24 7.37 -13.16
N ILE A 49 -12.16 8.70 -13.16
CA ILE A 49 -12.81 9.55 -12.14
C ILE A 49 -14.32 9.37 -12.18
N LYS A 50 -14.91 9.40 -13.38
CA LYS A 50 -16.36 9.27 -13.57
C LYS A 50 -16.90 7.92 -13.13
N ASN A 51 -16.13 6.85 -13.37
CA ASN A 51 -16.49 5.48 -13.03
C ASN A 51 -15.93 5.03 -11.66
N SER A 52 -15.38 5.96 -10.87
CA SER A 52 -14.81 5.65 -9.55
C SER A 52 -15.82 4.98 -8.62
N PRO A 53 -15.44 3.88 -7.96
CA PRO A 53 -16.26 3.27 -6.91
C PRO A 53 -16.39 4.15 -5.66
N ILE A 54 -15.45 5.08 -5.43
CA ILE A 54 -15.51 6.07 -4.36
C ILE A 54 -16.59 7.08 -4.71
N LYS A 55 -17.68 7.10 -3.95
CA LYS A 55 -18.83 7.96 -4.25
C LYS A 55 -18.65 9.39 -3.74
N GLU A 56 -18.04 9.53 -2.58
CA GLU A 56 -17.86 10.83 -1.91
C GLU A 56 -16.70 11.61 -2.55
N GLY A 57 -16.94 12.90 -2.85
CA GLY A 57 -15.87 13.85 -3.18
C GLY A 57 -15.29 14.48 -1.91
N ASN A 58 -14.29 15.33 -2.05
CA ASN A 58 -13.61 16.01 -0.94
C ASN A 58 -13.05 15.01 0.09
N THR A 59 -12.44 13.94 -0.39
CA THR A 59 -11.89 12.86 0.44
C THR A 59 -10.42 12.63 0.16
N ILE A 60 -9.70 12.27 1.20
CA ILE A 60 -8.45 11.53 1.11
C ILE A 60 -8.77 10.08 1.51
N VAL A 61 -8.50 9.13 0.64
CA VAL A 61 -8.63 7.71 0.94
C VAL A 61 -7.24 7.13 1.09
N GLU A 62 -6.91 6.65 2.28
CA GLU A 62 -5.69 5.88 2.51
C GLU A 62 -5.95 4.40 2.27
N ILE A 63 -5.20 3.80 1.38
CA ILE A 63 -5.14 2.35 1.21
C ILE A 63 -3.94 1.83 1.98
N PHE A 64 -4.18 1.08 3.03
CA PHE A 64 -3.17 0.58 3.95
C PHE A 64 -3.23 -0.95 4.12
N SER A 65 -2.31 -1.52 4.87
CA SER A 65 -2.37 -2.91 5.33
C SER A 65 -1.73 -3.05 6.70
N TYR A 66 -2.27 -3.94 7.55
CA TYR A 66 -1.61 -4.28 8.81
C TYR A 66 -0.22 -4.89 8.63
N GLY A 67 0.08 -5.46 7.44
CA GLY A 67 1.41 -5.93 7.09
C GLY A 67 2.38 -4.85 6.60
N CYS A 68 1.92 -3.62 6.48
CA CYS A 68 2.68 -2.50 5.95
C CYS A 68 3.46 -1.75 7.05
N HIS A 69 4.77 -1.88 7.05
CA HIS A 69 5.63 -1.18 8.02
C HIS A 69 5.51 0.35 7.93
N TYR A 70 5.52 0.89 6.70
CA TYR A 70 5.40 2.35 6.49
C TYR A 70 4.02 2.89 6.91
N CYS A 71 2.96 2.10 6.79
CA CYS A 71 1.65 2.48 7.32
C CYS A 71 1.68 2.59 8.85
N ALA A 72 2.27 1.60 9.51
CA ALA A 72 2.35 1.56 10.98
C ALA A 72 3.13 2.74 11.59
N ILE A 73 4.28 3.10 11.00
CA ILE A 73 5.10 4.20 11.54
C ILE A 73 4.50 5.59 11.28
N ASN A 74 3.56 5.68 10.34
CA ASN A 74 2.89 6.93 9.98
C ASN A 74 1.55 7.16 10.70
N GLU A 75 1.09 6.29 11.60
CA GLU A 75 -0.22 6.43 12.27
C GLU A 75 -0.39 7.80 12.97
N GLU A 76 0.62 8.25 13.69
CA GLU A 76 0.59 9.58 14.34
C GLU A 76 0.52 10.73 13.31
N ASN A 77 1.23 10.57 12.20
CA ASN A 77 1.24 11.55 11.11
C ASN A 77 -0.11 11.59 10.38
N ILE A 78 -0.75 10.43 10.18
CA ILE A 78 -2.10 10.33 9.63
C ILE A 78 -3.11 11.06 10.53
N ALA A 79 -3.02 10.87 11.84
CA ALA A 79 -3.89 11.58 12.79
C ALA A 79 -3.66 13.12 12.74
N LYS A 80 -2.40 13.57 12.59
CA LYS A 80 -2.07 14.98 12.40
C LYS A 80 -2.59 15.52 11.06
N LEU A 81 -2.54 14.74 9.98
CA LEU A 81 -3.12 15.10 8.69
C LEU A 81 -4.64 15.28 8.83
N GLU A 82 -5.33 14.32 9.43
CA GLU A 82 -6.78 14.35 9.63
C GLU A 82 -7.21 15.59 10.44
N ALA A 83 -6.50 15.92 11.50
CA ALA A 83 -6.76 17.11 12.33
C ALA A 83 -6.60 18.46 11.58
N ARG A 84 -5.86 18.46 10.47
CA ARG A 84 -5.60 19.66 9.61
C ARG A 84 -6.54 19.73 8.41
N MET A 85 -7.35 18.70 8.18
CA MET A 85 -8.27 18.68 7.04
C MET A 85 -9.37 19.73 7.17
N PRO A 86 -9.76 20.38 6.08
CA PRO A 86 -10.84 21.38 6.11
C PRO A 86 -12.19 20.80 6.52
N ALA A 87 -13.04 21.64 7.07
CA ALA A 87 -14.41 21.24 7.38
C ALA A 87 -15.14 20.78 6.09
N GLY A 88 -15.87 19.68 6.21
CA GLY A 88 -16.60 19.08 5.08
C GLY A 88 -15.75 18.15 4.21
N THR A 89 -14.49 17.90 4.60
CA THR A 89 -13.63 16.84 4.01
C THR A 89 -13.53 15.65 4.94
N LYS A 90 -13.12 14.49 4.41
CA LYS A 90 -13.00 13.26 5.20
C LYS A 90 -11.72 12.50 4.84
N LEU A 91 -11.09 11.93 5.86
CA LEU A 91 -10.13 10.85 5.71
C LEU A 91 -10.87 9.52 5.79
N VAL A 92 -10.74 8.69 4.77
CA VAL A 92 -11.31 7.34 4.73
C VAL A 92 -10.15 6.35 4.69
N ARG A 93 -10.22 5.31 5.51
CA ARG A 93 -9.19 4.26 5.53
C ARG A 93 -9.78 2.97 5.00
N LEU A 94 -9.11 2.37 4.03
CA LEU A 94 -9.45 1.08 3.44
C LEU A 94 -8.24 0.17 3.47
N HIS A 95 -8.46 -1.08 3.80
CA HIS A 95 -7.39 -2.07 3.71
C HIS A 95 -7.20 -2.49 2.26
N LEU A 96 -5.94 -2.64 1.81
CA LEU A 96 -5.64 -3.19 0.49
C LEU A 96 -6.28 -4.58 0.37
N ASN A 97 -7.04 -4.80 -0.69
CA ASN A 97 -7.68 -6.07 -0.95
C ASN A 97 -7.66 -6.40 -2.45
N ASN A 98 -6.54 -6.94 -2.93
CA ASN A 98 -6.43 -7.48 -4.27
C ASN A 98 -5.51 -8.71 -4.31
N ALA A 99 -5.66 -9.55 -5.33
CA ALA A 99 -4.90 -10.78 -5.47
C ALA A 99 -3.40 -10.58 -5.76
N GLN A 100 -2.98 -9.39 -6.18
CA GLN A 100 -1.62 -9.08 -6.63
C GLN A 100 -0.76 -8.41 -5.55
N SER A 101 -1.24 -8.37 -4.31
CA SER A 101 -0.68 -7.54 -3.23
C SER A 101 0.47 -8.17 -2.44
N ASN A 102 1.09 -9.25 -2.91
CA ASN A 102 2.21 -9.93 -2.23
C ASN A 102 1.92 -10.26 -0.75
N GLY A 103 0.70 -10.68 -0.44
CA GLY A 103 0.27 -11.03 0.93
C GLY A 103 -0.24 -9.86 1.76
N LEU A 104 -0.11 -8.61 1.32
CA LEU A 104 -0.63 -7.45 2.06
C LEU A 104 -2.16 -7.48 2.23
N ALA A 105 -2.89 -8.09 1.30
CA ALA A 105 -4.34 -8.23 1.37
C ALA A 105 -4.83 -9.27 2.38
N SER A 106 -3.95 -10.12 2.90
CA SER A 106 -4.33 -11.26 3.77
C SER A 106 -5.06 -10.82 5.06
N PHE A 107 -4.84 -9.59 5.50
CA PHE A 107 -5.44 -9.04 6.71
C PHE A 107 -6.72 -8.23 6.46
N ALA A 108 -7.16 -8.09 5.20
CA ALA A 108 -8.39 -7.37 4.87
C ALA A 108 -9.64 -7.92 5.57
N PRO A 109 -9.83 -9.25 5.73
CA PRO A 109 -10.96 -9.79 6.49
C PRO A 109 -10.96 -9.38 7.97
N LEU A 110 -9.79 -9.32 8.60
CA LEU A 110 -9.66 -8.84 9.98
C LEU A 110 -10.10 -7.37 10.07
N PHE A 111 -9.55 -6.51 9.21
CA PHE A 111 -9.91 -5.10 9.15
C PHE A 111 -11.41 -4.89 8.93
N ALA A 112 -11.99 -5.59 7.94
CA ALA A 112 -13.41 -5.45 7.62
C ALA A 112 -14.29 -5.85 8.79
N THR A 113 -13.96 -6.95 9.47
CA THR A 113 -14.72 -7.42 10.62
C THR A 113 -14.65 -6.44 11.78
N LEU A 114 -13.45 -5.99 12.17
CA LEU A 114 -13.27 -5.00 13.24
C LEU A 114 -13.97 -3.67 12.93
N THR A 115 -13.96 -3.25 11.65
CA THR A 115 -14.64 -2.05 11.18
C THR A 115 -16.15 -2.16 11.32
N VAL A 116 -16.75 -3.29 10.90
CA VAL A 116 -18.18 -3.53 11.04
C VAL A 116 -18.59 -3.65 12.52
N MET A 117 -17.73 -4.18 13.36
CA MET A 117 -17.92 -4.17 14.82
C MET A 117 -17.75 -2.78 15.46
N GLY A 118 -17.22 -1.79 14.74
CA GLY A 118 -16.98 -0.43 15.23
C GLY A 118 -15.79 -0.32 16.20
N ILE A 119 -14.90 -1.30 16.25
CA ILE A 119 -13.77 -1.38 17.17
C ILE A 119 -12.40 -1.30 16.51
N GLU A 120 -12.34 -1.17 15.20
CA GLU A 120 -11.07 -1.15 14.47
C GLU A 120 -10.11 -0.05 14.98
N PRO A 121 -10.53 1.21 15.20
CA PRO A 121 -9.60 2.25 15.63
C PRO A 121 -8.93 1.96 16.98
N GLN A 122 -9.63 1.30 17.89
CA GLN A 122 -9.10 0.96 19.21
C GLN A 122 -8.05 -0.17 19.16
N HIS A 123 -8.13 -1.05 18.15
CA HIS A 123 -7.28 -2.24 18.07
C HIS A 123 -6.23 -2.15 16.94
N ARG A 124 -6.22 -1.06 16.16
CA ARG A 124 -5.31 -0.86 15.02
C ARG A 124 -3.84 -0.97 15.40
N GLU A 125 -3.42 -0.25 16.43
CA GLU A 125 -2.02 -0.29 16.88
C GLU A 125 -1.62 -1.68 17.35
N SER A 126 -2.50 -2.37 18.06
CA SER A 126 -2.27 -3.75 18.51
C SER A 126 -2.15 -4.71 17.31
N ALA A 127 -2.99 -4.56 16.27
CA ALA A 127 -2.90 -5.36 15.05
C ALA A 127 -1.56 -5.14 14.33
N TYR A 128 -1.12 -3.89 14.17
CA TYR A 128 0.21 -3.60 13.61
C TYR A 128 1.33 -4.20 14.45
N ASN A 129 1.27 -4.07 15.77
CA ASN A 129 2.27 -4.64 16.66
C ASN A 129 2.36 -6.17 16.51
N ALA A 130 1.22 -6.85 16.48
CA ALA A 130 1.16 -8.29 16.30
C ALA A 130 1.78 -8.71 14.96
N VAL A 131 1.35 -8.11 13.85
CA VAL A 131 1.80 -8.50 12.51
C VAL A 131 3.26 -8.10 12.27
N ILE A 132 3.66 -6.86 12.59
CA ILE A 132 4.96 -6.31 12.19
C ILE A 132 6.04 -6.64 13.21
N LYS A 133 5.79 -6.41 14.51
CA LYS A 133 6.82 -6.59 15.54
C LYS A 133 6.90 -8.03 16.02
N GLN A 134 5.75 -8.67 16.29
CA GLN A 134 5.69 -10.05 16.80
C GLN A 134 5.73 -11.09 15.68
N LYS A 135 5.60 -10.67 14.39
CA LYS A 135 5.56 -11.55 13.22
C LYS A 135 4.43 -12.58 13.28
N SER A 136 3.34 -12.23 13.95
CA SER A 136 2.16 -13.05 14.05
C SER A 136 1.32 -12.93 12.77
N ASP A 137 1.03 -14.05 12.15
CA ASP A 137 0.15 -14.07 10.97
C ASP A 137 -1.33 -14.08 11.40
N LEU A 138 -1.90 -12.88 11.57
CA LEU A 138 -3.31 -12.72 11.92
C LEU A 138 -4.29 -13.14 10.81
N SER A 139 -3.82 -13.49 9.62
CA SER A 139 -4.65 -14.13 8.60
C SER A 139 -4.95 -15.59 8.94
N HIS A 140 -4.05 -16.22 9.72
CA HIS A 140 -4.24 -17.58 10.18
C HIS A 140 -5.23 -17.64 11.36
N PRO A 141 -6.29 -18.46 11.30
CA PRO A 141 -7.36 -18.48 12.31
C PRO A 141 -6.88 -18.60 13.75
N GLN A 142 -5.95 -19.51 14.02
CA GLN A 142 -5.46 -19.77 15.38
C GLN A 142 -4.73 -18.56 15.97
N HIS A 143 -3.85 -17.89 15.19
CA HIS A 143 -3.13 -16.71 15.64
C HIS A 143 -4.07 -15.52 15.85
N ARG A 144 -4.99 -15.34 14.92
CA ARG A 144 -6.02 -14.32 15.01
C ARG A 144 -6.88 -14.50 16.27
N ASP A 145 -7.39 -15.71 16.52
CA ASP A 145 -8.28 -15.97 17.64
C ASP A 145 -7.54 -15.80 19.00
N SER A 146 -6.24 -16.16 19.07
CA SER A 146 -5.39 -15.85 20.23
C SER A 146 -5.26 -14.35 20.42
N TRP A 147 -4.94 -13.61 19.36
CA TRP A 147 -4.79 -12.15 19.41
C TRP A 147 -6.11 -11.45 19.79
N LEU A 148 -7.26 -11.90 19.28
CA LEU A 148 -8.57 -11.39 19.66
C LEU A 148 -8.81 -11.53 21.16
N ALA A 149 -8.57 -12.74 21.71
CA ALA A 149 -8.73 -13.01 23.13
C ALA A 149 -7.79 -12.15 24.01
N GLU A 150 -6.52 -12.02 23.62
CA GLU A 150 -5.53 -11.18 24.33
C GLU A 150 -5.89 -9.69 24.34
N ASN A 151 -6.64 -9.23 23.33
CA ASN A 151 -7.12 -7.85 23.24
C ASN A 151 -8.54 -7.64 23.78
N GLY A 152 -9.11 -8.67 24.44
CA GLY A 152 -10.43 -8.58 25.07
C GLY A 152 -11.59 -8.53 24.08
N ILE A 153 -11.37 -8.97 22.83
CA ILE A 153 -12.41 -9.03 21.79
C ILE A 153 -13.14 -10.37 21.94
N ASP A 154 -14.46 -10.32 22.05
CA ASP A 154 -15.28 -11.52 22.15
C ASP A 154 -15.22 -12.33 20.86
N LEU A 155 -14.74 -13.57 20.95
CA LEU A 155 -14.54 -14.44 19.80
C LEU A 155 -15.87 -14.81 19.12
N ALA A 156 -16.93 -15.04 19.89
CA ALA A 156 -18.23 -15.40 19.32
C ALA A 156 -18.83 -14.23 18.56
N ALA A 157 -18.73 -13.02 19.12
CA ALA A 157 -19.16 -11.79 18.45
C ALA A 157 -18.34 -11.51 17.18
N TYR A 158 -17.01 -11.69 17.23
CA TYR A 158 -16.15 -11.54 16.05
C TYR A 158 -16.53 -12.54 14.95
N HIS A 159 -16.67 -13.83 15.27
CA HIS A 159 -17.02 -14.84 14.28
C HIS A 159 -18.42 -14.61 13.72
N ALA A 160 -19.38 -14.18 14.54
CA ALA A 160 -20.71 -13.81 14.04
C ALA A 160 -20.63 -12.60 13.09
N ALA A 161 -19.92 -11.55 13.45
CA ALA A 161 -19.74 -10.36 12.62
C ALA A 161 -19.06 -10.68 11.29
N SER A 162 -18.03 -11.53 11.30
CA SER A 162 -17.26 -11.92 10.10
C SER A 162 -18.10 -12.61 9.02
N GLN A 163 -19.26 -13.15 9.36
CA GLN A 163 -20.17 -13.83 8.43
C GLN A 163 -21.31 -12.93 7.95
N THR A 164 -21.33 -11.66 8.36
CA THR A 164 -22.40 -10.73 7.99
C THR A 164 -22.26 -10.23 6.55
N PRO A 165 -23.40 -9.90 5.89
CA PRO A 165 -23.36 -9.23 4.58
C PRO A 165 -22.56 -7.95 4.57
N GLN A 166 -22.55 -7.19 5.67
CA GLN A 166 -21.81 -5.92 5.79
C GLN A 166 -20.30 -6.12 5.64
N VAL A 167 -19.75 -7.19 6.22
CA VAL A 167 -18.32 -7.53 6.05
C VAL A 167 -18.04 -7.93 4.60
N ALA A 168 -18.91 -8.74 3.99
CA ALA A 168 -18.77 -9.12 2.59
C ALA A 168 -18.84 -7.92 1.64
N GLU A 169 -19.76 -6.98 1.89
CA GLU A 169 -19.89 -5.73 1.13
C GLU A 169 -18.66 -4.85 1.27
N LEU A 170 -18.12 -4.70 2.49
CA LEU A 170 -16.90 -3.91 2.72
C LEU A 170 -15.68 -4.54 2.03
N LEU A 171 -15.53 -5.87 2.09
CA LEU A 171 -14.48 -6.59 1.38
C LEU A 171 -14.60 -6.39 -0.14
N SER A 172 -15.80 -6.54 -0.69
CA SER A 172 -16.07 -6.31 -2.11
C SER A 172 -15.77 -4.86 -2.52
N TYR A 173 -16.15 -3.88 -1.70
CA TYR A 173 -15.84 -2.48 -1.93
C TYR A 173 -14.33 -2.21 -1.95
N MET A 174 -13.59 -2.73 -0.97
CA MET A 174 -12.13 -2.60 -0.91
C MET A 174 -11.46 -3.25 -2.13
N THR A 175 -11.93 -4.42 -2.57
CA THR A 175 -11.46 -5.07 -3.81
C THR A 175 -11.71 -4.16 -5.01
N THR A 176 -12.94 -3.67 -5.18
CA THR A 176 -13.33 -2.82 -6.31
C THR A 176 -12.49 -1.54 -6.36
N VAL A 177 -12.23 -0.90 -5.20
CA VAL A 177 -11.36 0.29 -5.14
C VAL A 177 -9.93 -0.06 -5.51
N SER A 178 -9.37 -1.14 -4.93
CA SER A 178 -7.99 -1.55 -5.19
C SER A 178 -7.75 -1.92 -6.66
N GLU A 179 -8.70 -2.59 -7.30
CA GLU A 179 -8.63 -2.99 -8.71
C GLU A 179 -8.84 -1.80 -9.64
N HIS A 180 -9.83 -0.95 -9.38
CA HIS A 180 -10.12 0.23 -10.20
C HIS A 180 -8.90 1.15 -10.32
N TYR A 181 -8.25 1.42 -9.19
CA TYR A 181 -7.06 2.26 -9.13
C TYR A 181 -5.74 1.48 -9.31
N LYS A 182 -5.79 0.17 -9.59
CA LYS A 182 -4.63 -0.71 -9.82
C LYS A 182 -3.61 -0.66 -8.68
N ILE A 183 -4.11 -0.57 -7.44
CA ILE A 183 -3.27 -0.42 -6.24
C ILE A 183 -2.69 -1.77 -5.86
N ASN A 184 -1.37 -1.85 -5.78
CA ASN A 184 -0.61 -3.04 -5.40
C ASN A 184 0.44 -2.78 -4.30
N ALA A 185 0.51 -1.55 -3.80
CA ALA A 185 1.44 -1.11 -2.76
C ALA A 185 0.73 -0.27 -1.69
N THR A 186 1.31 -0.23 -0.49
CA THR A 186 0.81 0.56 0.65
C THR A 186 1.94 1.30 1.36
N PRO A 187 1.70 2.49 1.91
CA PRO A 187 0.47 3.25 1.82
C PRO A 187 0.28 3.89 0.43
N THR A 188 -0.94 3.91 -0.08
CA THR A 188 -1.33 4.68 -1.27
C THR A 188 -2.49 5.59 -0.89
N PHE A 189 -2.44 6.84 -1.36
CA PHE A 189 -3.48 7.82 -1.08
C PHE A 189 -4.23 8.17 -2.36
N ILE A 190 -5.57 8.18 -2.29
CA ILE A 190 -6.43 8.63 -3.36
C ILE A 190 -7.07 9.94 -2.91
N VAL A 191 -6.78 11.05 -3.61
CA VAL A 191 -7.33 12.36 -3.27
C VAL A 191 -8.36 12.77 -4.33
N ASN A 192 -9.57 13.12 -3.88
CA ASN A 192 -10.66 13.57 -4.73
C ASN A 192 -10.98 12.63 -5.91
N LYS A 193 -10.75 11.32 -5.76
CA LYS A 193 -10.90 10.30 -6.83
C LYS A 193 -9.95 10.46 -8.02
N LYS A 194 -9.15 11.51 -8.03
CA LYS A 194 -8.36 11.96 -9.18
C LYS A 194 -6.87 11.68 -9.02
N TRP A 195 -6.34 11.91 -7.84
CA TRP A 195 -4.91 11.83 -7.61
C TRP A 195 -4.55 10.56 -6.86
N LEU A 196 -3.66 9.76 -7.45
CA LEU A 196 -2.98 8.68 -6.74
C LEU A 196 -1.63 9.22 -6.27
N ALA A 197 -1.40 9.22 -4.96
CA ALA A 197 -0.17 9.70 -4.36
C ALA A 197 0.50 8.59 -3.53
N LEU A 198 1.79 8.39 -3.77
CA LEU A 198 2.68 7.59 -2.95
C LEU A 198 3.58 8.53 -2.17
N GLN A 199 3.95 8.14 -0.95
CA GLN A 199 4.84 8.96 -0.13
C GLN A 199 6.24 9.02 -0.76
N ASP A 200 6.64 10.19 -1.26
CA ASP A 200 7.90 10.49 -1.96
C ASP A 200 8.83 11.42 -1.17
N ARG A 201 8.36 11.89 -0.01
CA ARG A 201 9.05 12.84 0.86
C ARG A 201 8.72 12.56 2.32
N ASP A 202 9.30 13.33 3.25
CA ASP A 202 8.93 13.25 4.66
C ASP A 202 7.44 13.50 4.86
N PHE A 203 6.82 12.77 5.81
CA PHE A 203 5.37 12.77 5.92
C PHE A 203 4.76 14.16 6.17
N PRO A 204 5.34 15.08 6.96
CA PRO A 204 4.80 16.43 7.11
C PRO A 204 4.66 17.18 5.78
N GLU A 205 5.68 17.14 4.92
CA GLU A 205 5.65 17.74 3.58
C GLU A 205 4.68 17.00 2.65
N PHE A 206 4.62 15.67 2.77
CA PHE A 206 3.67 14.86 2.04
C PHE A 206 2.22 15.18 2.44
N ALA A 207 1.96 15.40 3.73
CA ALA A 207 0.65 15.83 4.23
C ALA A 207 0.25 17.20 3.65
N ASP A 208 1.18 18.16 3.54
CA ASP A 208 0.93 19.45 2.89
C ASP A 208 0.58 19.26 1.41
N HIS A 209 1.27 18.33 0.74
CA HIS A 209 0.98 17.98 -0.65
C HIS A 209 -0.43 17.40 -0.79
N LEU A 210 -0.83 16.43 0.06
CA LEU A 210 -2.18 15.85 0.05
C LEU A 210 -3.26 16.91 0.31
N LEU A 211 -3.02 17.85 1.23
CA LEU A 211 -3.94 18.96 1.50
C LEU A 211 -4.05 19.92 0.33
N SER A 212 -2.95 20.20 -0.39
CA SER A 212 -2.99 21.02 -1.61
C SER A 212 -3.81 20.35 -2.72
N LEU A 213 -3.61 19.05 -2.92
CA LEU A 213 -4.43 18.27 -3.87
C LEU A 213 -5.92 18.29 -3.50
N LEU A 214 -6.22 18.15 -2.20
CA LEU A 214 -7.59 18.13 -1.69
C LEU A 214 -8.30 19.48 -1.89
N GLN A 215 -7.62 20.59 -1.57
CA GLN A 215 -8.23 21.92 -1.51
C GLN A 215 -8.15 22.67 -2.84
N HIS A 216 -7.06 22.49 -3.57
CA HIS A 216 -6.75 23.31 -4.75
C HIS A 216 -6.70 22.51 -6.04
N ASP A 217 -6.81 21.18 -5.96
CA ASP A 217 -6.65 20.26 -7.10
C ASP A 217 -5.31 20.47 -7.86
N LYS A 218 -4.26 20.85 -7.12
CA LYS A 218 -2.94 21.16 -7.66
C LYS A 218 -1.83 20.50 -6.84
N PRO A 219 -0.84 19.88 -7.51
CA PRO A 219 0.40 19.44 -6.87
C PRO A 219 1.14 20.64 -6.26
N LEU A 220 1.84 20.43 -5.14
CA LEU A 220 2.89 21.35 -4.72
C LEU A 220 4.10 21.15 -5.63
N GLU A 221 4.69 22.26 -6.09
CA GLU A 221 5.96 22.22 -6.82
C GLU A 221 7.05 21.65 -5.90
N GLN A 222 7.95 20.85 -6.49
CA GLN A 222 9.11 20.27 -5.78
C GLN A 222 10.19 21.31 -5.59
#